data_860474723a94d6b7382856e16942ff5d
#
_entry.id   860474723a94d6b7382856e16942ff5d
#
_cell.length_a   1.000
_cell.length_b   1.000
_cell.length_c   1.000
_cell.angle_alpha   90.00
_cell.angle_beta   90.00
_cell.angle_gamma   90.00
#
_symmetry.space_group_name_H-M   'P 1'
#
loop_
_entity.id
_entity.type
_entity.pdbx_description
1 polymer ?
#
loop_
_entity_poly.entity_id
_entity_poly.type
_entity_poly.pdbx_seq_one_letter_code
_entity_poly.pdbx_strand_id
1 'polypeptide(L)'
;GRKYHGLSQGEKQICLIARSLMEDPDIIILDEATVGLDLFAREKLLRQIDRITSLPHAPLVLYVTHHAEEITENMDHILLLRQGKIVAQGPKNDVITPEVLADFYQNPVQIIPIDDHRFYINPLL
;
A
#
# COMPACT_ATOMS: atom_id res chain seq x y z
N GLY A 1 11.84 19.77 21.95
CA GLY A 1 11.38 18.96 20.87
C GLY A 1 10.70 19.74 19.76
N ARG A 2 10.54 19.09 18.67
CA ARG A 2 9.92 19.67 17.50
C ARG A 2 8.41 19.78 17.72
N LYS A 3 7.86 20.94 17.43
CA LYS A 3 6.42 21.12 17.53
C LYS A 3 5.73 20.34 16.41
N TYR A 4 4.52 19.83 16.69
CA TYR A 4 3.79 19.02 15.73
C TYR A 4 3.56 19.71 14.40
N HIS A 5 3.19 20.99 14.41
CA HIS A 5 2.94 21.74 13.18
C HIS A 5 4.21 21.98 12.35
N GLY A 6 5.40 21.74 12.89
CA GLY A 6 6.65 21.80 12.15
C GLY A 6 7.02 20.50 11.43
N LEU A 7 6.21 19.46 11.56
CA LEU A 7 6.47 18.19 10.92
C LEU A 7 5.96 18.21 9.48
N SER A 8 6.67 17.49 8.59
CA SER A 8 6.17 17.24 7.25
C SER A 8 4.96 16.32 7.29
N GLN A 9 4.21 16.25 6.20
CA GLN A 9 3.05 15.36 6.10
C GLN A 9 3.47 13.88 6.28
N GLY A 10 4.59 13.48 5.70
CA GLY A 10 5.10 12.12 5.87
C GLY A 10 5.50 11.83 7.31
N GLU A 11 6.16 12.77 7.99
CA GLU A 11 6.51 12.62 9.39
C GLU A 11 5.25 12.50 10.27
N LYS A 12 4.21 13.25 9.97
CA LYS A 12 2.92 13.16 10.67
C LYS A 12 2.31 11.77 10.53
N GLN A 13 2.32 11.20 9.33
CA GLN A 13 1.80 9.86 9.07
C GLN A 13 2.58 8.81 9.86
N ILE A 14 3.91 8.90 9.85
CA ILE A 14 4.75 7.98 10.63
C ILE A 14 4.46 8.09 12.12
N CYS A 15 4.28 9.30 12.64
CA CYS A 15 3.92 9.50 14.04
C CYS A 15 2.57 8.90 14.41
N LEU A 16 1.57 9.03 13.53
CA LEU A 16 0.25 8.44 13.76
C LEU A 16 0.31 6.91 13.80
N ILE A 17 1.08 6.31 12.92
CA ILE A 17 1.27 4.85 12.89
C ILE A 17 1.98 4.41 14.18
N ALA A 18 3.04 5.11 14.60
CA ALA A 18 3.76 4.80 15.82
C ALA A 18 2.86 4.85 17.04
N ARG A 19 1.99 5.86 17.13
CA ARG A 19 1.02 5.97 18.23
C ARG A 19 0.04 4.81 18.23
N SER A 20 -0.45 4.41 17.06
CA SER A 20 -1.34 3.26 16.95
C SER A 20 -0.67 1.97 17.43
N LEU A 21 0.62 1.80 17.11
CA LEU A 21 1.37 0.61 17.55
C LEU A 21 1.53 0.53 19.07
N MET A 22 1.57 1.65 19.75
CA MET A 22 1.69 1.68 21.24
C MET A 22 0.48 1.06 21.92
N GLU A 23 -0.65 0.96 21.24
CA GLU A 23 -1.87 0.34 21.77
C GLU A 23 -1.90 -1.18 21.52
N ASP A 24 -0.85 -1.73 20.92
CA ASP A 24 -0.70 -3.15 20.58
C ASP A 24 -1.91 -3.68 19.81
N PRO A 25 -2.26 -3.08 18.66
CA PRO A 25 -3.46 -3.45 17.92
C PRO A 25 -3.30 -4.78 17.18
N ASP A 26 -4.40 -5.48 16.96
CA ASP A 26 -4.43 -6.65 16.09
C ASP A 26 -4.48 -6.25 14.61
N ILE A 27 -5.12 -5.14 14.30
CA ILE A 27 -5.31 -4.66 12.93
C ILE A 27 -5.06 -3.16 12.87
N ILE A 28 -4.32 -2.73 11.84
CA ILE A 28 -4.14 -1.33 11.49
C ILE A 28 -4.68 -1.13 10.08
N ILE A 29 -5.53 -0.11 9.90
CA ILE A 29 -6.07 0.24 8.59
C ILE A 29 -5.45 1.56 8.16
N LEU A 30 -4.78 1.55 7.00
CA LEU A 30 -4.16 2.73 6.40
C LEU A 30 -4.89 3.02 5.09
N ASP A 31 -5.75 4.03 5.10
CA ASP A 31 -6.58 4.39 3.95
C ASP A 31 -5.97 5.60 3.25
N GLU A 32 -5.40 5.36 2.06
CA GLU A 32 -4.76 6.39 1.24
C GLU A 32 -3.74 7.22 2.03
N ALA A 33 -2.90 6.54 2.80
CA ALA A 33 -1.96 7.17 3.73
C ALA A 33 -0.90 8.03 3.04
N THR A 34 -0.69 7.88 1.74
CA THR A 34 0.32 8.61 0.98
C THR A 34 -0.23 9.85 0.27
N VAL A 35 -1.53 10.13 0.38
CA VAL A 35 -2.13 11.30 -0.25
C VAL A 35 -1.44 12.57 0.26
N GLY A 36 -1.00 13.42 -0.66
CA GLY A 36 -0.32 14.66 -0.32
C GLY A 36 1.18 14.52 -0.03
N LEU A 37 1.73 13.30 -0.07
CA LEU A 37 3.17 13.09 0.13
C LEU A 37 3.93 13.22 -1.18
N ASP A 38 5.13 13.80 -1.11
CA ASP A 38 6.03 13.76 -2.25
C ASP A 38 6.60 12.34 -2.45
N LEU A 39 7.37 12.17 -3.52
CA LEU A 39 7.92 10.88 -3.89
C LEU A 39 8.75 10.24 -2.77
N PHE A 40 9.64 11.00 -2.15
CA PHE A 40 10.54 10.47 -1.13
C PHE A 40 9.81 10.18 0.18
N ALA A 41 8.88 11.05 0.58
CA ALA A 41 8.08 10.83 1.76
C ALA A 41 7.20 9.59 1.62
N ARG A 42 6.64 9.36 0.44
CA ARG A 42 5.88 8.15 0.13
C ARG A 42 6.73 6.90 0.32
N GLU A 43 7.94 6.88 -0.26
CA GLU A 43 8.80 5.71 -0.18
C GLU A 43 9.28 5.44 1.25
N LYS A 44 9.53 6.49 2.02
CA LYS A 44 9.89 6.34 3.44
C LYS A 44 8.74 5.73 4.23
N LEU A 45 7.51 6.16 3.98
CA LEU A 45 6.34 5.61 4.66
C LEU A 45 6.16 4.12 4.32
N LEU A 46 6.28 3.75 3.06
CA LEU A 46 6.16 2.36 2.62
C LEU A 46 7.23 1.47 3.27
N ARG A 47 8.45 1.96 3.41
CA ARG A 47 9.52 1.23 4.11
C ARG A 47 9.20 1.03 5.58
N GLN A 48 8.61 2.02 6.24
CA GLN A 48 8.20 1.89 7.64
C GLN A 48 7.09 0.84 7.79
N ILE A 49 6.15 0.81 6.86
CA ILE A 49 5.10 -0.21 6.87
C ILE A 49 5.70 -1.61 6.74
N ASP A 50 6.65 -1.80 5.84
CA ASP A 50 7.32 -3.09 5.69
C ASP A 50 8.10 -3.49 6.94
N ARG A 51 8.73 -2.54 7.63
CA ARG A 51 9.41 -2.81 8.90
C ARG A 51 8.43 -3.27 9.97
N ILE A 52 7.28 -2.61 10.06
CA ILE A 52 6.25 -2.95 11.03
C ILE A 52 5.71 -4.35 10.78
N THR A 53 5.43 -4.69 9.53
CA THR A 53 4.88 -6.01 9.20
C THR A 53 5.91 -7.13 9.33
N SER A 54 7.20 -6.78 9.43
CA SER A 54 8.28 -7.75 9.67
C SER A 54 8.57 -7.99 11.15
N LEU A 55 7.95 -7.26 12.07
CA LEU A 55 8.18 -7.41 13.50
C LEU A 55 7.54 -8.70 14.02
N PRO A 56 8.11 -9.33 15.07
CA PRO A 56 7.41 -10.39 15.79
C PRO A 56 6.08 -9.85 16.34
N HIS A 57 5.03 -10.64 16.22
CA HIS A 57 3.69 -10.25 16.65
C HIS A 57 3.16 -8.98 15.96
N ALA A 58 3.55 -8.79 14.69
CA ALA A 58 3.10 -7.64 13.92
C ALA A 58 1.57 -7.66 13.76
N PRO A 59 0.92 -6.48 13.76
CA PRO A 59 -0.50 -6.41 13.45
C PRO A 59 -0.76 -6.77 11.99
N LEU A 60 -1.99 -7.16 11.68
CA LEU A 60 -2.43 -7.20 10.30
C LEU A 60 -2.58 -5.77 9.80
N VAL A 61 -1.93 -5.43 8.70
CA VAL A 61 -2.04 -4.11 8.10
C VAL A 61 -2.89 -4.20 6.85
N LEU A 62 -4.00 -3.46 6.82
CA LEU A 62 -4.82 -3.27 5.63
C LEU A 62 -4.43 -1.94 5.00
N TYR A 63 -3.78 -2.01 3.86
CA TYR A 63 -3.30 -0.83 3.14
C TYR A 63 -4.19 -0.59 1.92
N VAL A 64 -4.91 0.54 1.93
CA VAL A 64 -5.85 0.89 0.86
C VAL A 64 -5.21 1.95 -0.04
N THR A 65 -5.12 1.67 -1.33
CA THR A 65 -4.51 2.57 -2.29
C THR A 65 -5.11 2.41 -3.68
N HIS A 66 -4.99 3.45 -4.49
CA HIS A 66 -5.29 3.41 -5.92
C HIS A 66 -4.02 3.26 -6.76
N HIS A 67 -2.85 3.15 -6.14
CA HIS A 67 -1.55 3.17 -6.82
C HIS A 67 -0.84 1.82 -6.67
N ALA A 68 -0.80 1.05 -7.76
CA ALA A 68 -0.17 -0.26 -7.76
C ALA A 68 1.31 -0.21 -7.41
N GLU A 69 1.98 0.90 -7.73
CA GLU A 69 3.40 1.08 -7.41
C GLU A 69 3.66 1.19 -5.90
N GLU A 70 2.62 1.31 -5.08
CA GLU A 70 2.73 1.29 -3.62
C GLU A 70 2.66 -0.11 -3.02
N ILE A 71 2.41 -1.13 -3.82
CA ILE A 71 2.40 -2.51 -3.35
C ILE A 71 3.83 -2.96 -3.14
N THR A 72 4.20 -3.13 -1.87
CA THR A 72 5.56 -3.54 -1.50
C THR A 72 5.68 -5.05 -1.40
N GLU A 73 6.90 -5.54 -1.16
CA GLU A 73 7.17 -6.97 -1.03
C GLU A 73 6.31 -7.64 0.04
N ASN A 74 6.13 -6.97 1.18
CA ASN A 74 5.40 -7.55 2.32
C ASN A 74 3.88 -7.53 2.15
N MET A 75 3.37 -6.83 1.15
CA MET A 75 1.94 -6.81 0.83
C MET A 75 1.63 -8.01 -0.07
N ASP A 76 1.49 -9.17 0.53
CA ASP A 76 1.44 -10.45 -0.19
C ASP A 76 0.03 -10.91 -0.56
N HIS A 77 -1.00 -10.26 -0.02
CA HIS A 77 -2.40 -10.59 -0.30
C HIS A 77 -3.10 -9.36 -0.86
N ILE A 78 -3.78 -9.52 -1.99
CA ILE A 78 -4.40 -8.41 -2.72
C ILE A 78 -5.91 -8.61 -2.77
N LEU A 79 -6.63 -7.51 -2.55
CA LEU A 79 -8.07 -7.43 -2.70
C LEU A 79 -8.40 -6.31 -3.68
N LEU A 80 -9.07 -6.64 -4.78
CA LEU A 80 -9.48 -5.66 -5.79
C LEU A 80 -10.97 -5.35 -5.62
N LEU A 81 -11.27 -4.10 -5.32
CA LEU A 81 -12.64 -3.62 -5.12
C LEU A 81 -13.04 -2.68 -6.24
N ARG A 82 -14.23 -2.89 -6.79
CA ARG A 82 -14.82 -2.03 -7.79
C ARG A 82 -16.31 -1.88 -7.50
N GLN A 83 -16.76 -0.61 -7.38
CA GLN A 83 -18.17 -0.31 -7.12
C GLN A 83 -18.72 -1.06 -5.91
N GLY A 84 -17.92 -1.13 -4.84
CA GLY A 84 -18.31 -1.79 -3.61
C GLY A 84 -18.31 -3.31 -3.64
N LYS A 85 -17.83 -3.92 -4.74
CA LYS A 85 -17.79 -5.37 -4.89
C LYS A 85 -16.37 -5.88 -5.02
N ILE A 86 -16.13 -7.08 -4.50
CA ILE A 86 -14.84 -7.76 -4.66
C ILE A 86 -14.78 -8.35 -6.07
N VAL A 87 -13.84 -7.88 -6.88
CA VAL A 87 -13.59 -8.41 -8.22
C VAL A 87 -12.66 -9.62 -8.15
N ALA A 88 -11.62 -9.53 -7.33
CA ALA A 88 -10.66 -10.62 -7.14
C ALA A 88 -9.98 -10.46 -5.80
N GLN A 89 -9.52 -11.55 -5.21
CA GLN A 89 -8.72 -11.55 -4.00
C GLN A 89 -7.86 -12.81 -3.94
N GLY A 90 -6.73 -12.72 -3.29
CA GLY A 90 -5.84 -13.84 -3.11
C GLY A 90 -4.38 -13.42 -3.02
N PRO A 91 -3.46 -14.39 -3.10
CA PRO A 91 -2.03 -14.11 -3.14
C PRO A 91 -1.69 -13.17 -4.29
N LYS A 92 -0.72 -12.30 -4.08
CA LYS A 92 -0.35 -11.27 -5.04
C LYS A 92 -0.11 -11.83 -6.45
N ASN A 93 0.61 -12.95 -6.54
CA ASN A 93 0.95 -13.51 -7.85
C ASN A 93 -0.27 -14.05 -8.61
N ASP A 94 -1.34 -14.40 -7.92
CA ASP A 94 -2.57 -14.88 -8.55
C ASP A 94 -3.48 -13.73 -9.00
N VAL A 95 -3.41 -12.59 -8.32
CA VAL A 95 -4.29 -11.44 -8.59
C VAL A 95 -3.65 -10.45 -9.55
N ILE A 96 -2.34 -10.21 -9.42
CA ILE A 96 -1.62 -9.26 -10.25
C ILE A 96 -1.18 -9.95 -11.54
N THR A 97 -2.13 -10.17 -12.41
CA THR A 97 -1.93 -10.72 -13.76
C THR A 97 -2.61 -9.79 -14.76
N PRO A 98 -2.12 -9.76 -16.02
CA PRO A 98 -2.77 -8.94 -17.05
C PRO A 98 -4.25 -9.26 -17.23
N GLU A 99 -4.62 -10.53 -17.13
CA GLU A 99 -6.01 -10.98 -17.32
C GLU A 99 -6.93 -10.46 -16.21
N VAL A 100 -6.53 -10.65 -14.95
CA VAL A 100 -7.33 -10.20 -13.80
C VAL A 100 -7.43 -8.68 -13.77
N LEU A 101 -6.32 -7.98 -14.03
CA LEU A 101 -6.31 -6.53 -14.01
C LEU A 101 -7.10 -5.94 -15.17
N ALA A 102 -7.07 -6.55 -16.35
CA ALA A 102 -7.88 -6.10 -17.48
C ALA A 102 -9.37 -6.22 -17.15
N ASP A 103 -9.78 -7.30 -16.50
CA ASP A 103 -11.15 -7.46 -16.04
C ASP A 103 -11.51 -6.42 -14.99
N PHE A 104 -10.62 -6.18 -14.04
CA PHE A 104 -10.84 -5.19 -12.98
C PHE A 104 -11.00 -3.78 -13.55
N TYR A 105 -10.11 -3.36 -14.45
CA TYR A 105 -10.14 -2.02 -15.05
C TYR A 105 -11.10 -1.91 -16.23
N GLN A 106 -11.60 -3.04 -16.75
CA GLN A 106 -12.43 -3.09 -17.95
C GLN A 106 -11.71 -2.52 -19.17
N ASN A 107 -10.39 -2.60 -19.18
CA ASN A 107 -9.50 -2.13 -20.22
C ASN A 107 -8.20 -2.92 -20.16
N PRO A 108 -7.55 -3.17 -21.31
CA PRO A 108 -6.27 -3.88 -21.31
C PRO A 108 -5.19 -3.04 -20.63
N VAL A 109 -4.34 -3.73 -19.87
CA VAL A 109 -3.23 -3.11 -19.15
C VAL A 109 -1.96 -3.94 -19.31
N GLN A 110 -0.83 -3.30 -19.07
CA GLN A 110 0.48 -3.93 -19.05
C GLN A 110 1.10 -3.75 -17.66
N ILE A 111 1.68 -4.82 -17.14
CA ILE A 111 2.39 -4.77 -15.86
C ILE A 111 3.87 -4.53 -16.18
N ILE A 112 4.41 -3.40 -15.69
CA ILE A 112 5.80 -3.02 -15.94
C ILE A 112 6.57 -3.15 -14.62
N PRO A 113 7.55 -4.07 -14.52
CA PRO A 113 8.35 -4.19 -13.30
C PRO A 113 9.20 -2.95 -13.09
N ILE A 114 9.25 -2.46 -11.83
CA ILE A 114 10.13 -1.38 -11.42
C ILE A 114 11.41 -1.98 -10.81
N ASP A 115 11.23 -3.02 -9.99
CA ASP A 115 12.32 -3.78 -9.40
C ASP A 115 11.84 -5.22 -9.17
N ASP A 116 12.53 -6.00 -8.35
CA ASP A 116 12.20 -7.41 -8.12
C ASP A 116 10.81 -7.60 -7.48
N HIS A 117 10.28 -6.58 -6.80
CA HIS A 117 9.05 -6.68 -6.00
C HIS A 117 7.99 -5.64 -6.38
N ARG A 118 8.40 -4.55 -7.00
CA ARG A 118 7.55 -3.40 -7.29
C ARG A 118 7.22 -3.35 -8.78
N PHE A 119 6.05 -2.81 -9.11
CA PHE A 119 5.61 -2.71 -10.50
C PHE A 119 4.70 -1.51 -10.69
N TYR A 120 4.51 -1.15 -11.94
CA TYR A 120 3.59 -0.10 -12.40
C TYR A 120 2.59 -0.74 -13.35
N ILE A 121 1.33 -0.29 -13.29
CA ILE A 121 0.30 -0.73 -14.22
C ILE A 121 0.13 0.34 -15.28
N ASN A 122 0.42 0.00 -16.53
CA ASN A 122 0.35 0.91 -17.66
C ASN A 122 -0.91 0.63 -18.48
N PRO A 123 -1.81 1.61 -18.66
CA PRO A 123 -2.97 1.40 -19.51
C PRO A 123 -2.56 1.29 -20.98
N LEU A 124 -3.15 0.34 -21.69
CA LEU A 124 -2.94 0.19 -23.12
C LEU A 124 -4.08 0.92 -23.86
N LEU A 125 -3.78 2.13 -24.29
CA LEU A 125 -4.76 2.99 -24.96
C LEU A 125 -4.77 2.81 -26.47
#